data_380d6bd180dec54dc20efff194b67aac
#
_entry.id   380d6bd180dec54dc20efff194b67aac
#
_cell.length_a   1.000
_cell.length_b   1.000
_cell.length_c   1.000
_cell.angle_alpha   90.00
_cell.angle_beta   90.00
_cell.angle_gamma   90.00
#
_symmetry.space_group_name_H-M   'P 1'
#
loop_
_entity.id
_entity.type
_entity.pdbx_description
1 polymer ?
#
loop_
_entity_poly.entity_id
_entity_poly.type
_entity_poly.pdbx_seq_one_letter_code
_entity_poly.pdbx_strand_id
1 'polypeptide(L)'
;MRTLILPPLLIAGLSFSAQAQSRWKDIGKTSSGNSVYVDPRSIKTVNGIITARVRVKFDPPVQTPQGQWTTSQHLAMFDCAKSSIAVKESVYYTNEKTNQVAERKVNVQPGYGPALKGSLSQVALDYLCKK
;
A
#
# COMPACT_ATOMS: atom_id res chain seq x y z
N MET A 1 -12.01 -4.80 -65.47
CA MET A 1 -11.80 -3.93 -64.30
C MET A 1 -12.04 -4.72 -63.05
N ARG A 2 -10.97 -5.04 -62.35
CA ARG A 2 -11.07 -5.74 -61.06
C ARG A 2 -10.94 -4.72 -59.96
N THR A 3 -12.01 -4.46 -59.27
CA THR A 3 -12.03 -3.70 -58.04
C THR A 3 -11.48 -4.57 -56.93
N LEU A 4 -10.25 -4.27 -56.48
CA LEU A 4 -9.69 -4.85 -55.28
C LEU A 4 -10.38 -4.20 -54.10
N ILE A 5 -11.31 -4.91 -53.51
CA ILE A 5 -11.86 -4.53 -52.19
C ILE A 5 -10.86 -5.04 -51.16
N LEU A 6 -10.06 -4.13 -50.60
CA LEU A 6 -9.27 -4.40 -49.43
C LEU A 6 -10.21 -4.54 -48.26
N PRO A 7 -10.17 -5.65 -47.51
CA PRO A 7 -10.95 -5.74 -46.29
C PRO A 7 -10.46 -4.67 -45.32
N PRO A 8 -11.37 -4.01 -44.60
CA PRO A 8 -10.95 -3.10 -43.56
C PRO A 8 -10.14 -3.88 -42.55
N LEU A 9 -8.90 -3.43 -42.36
CA LEU A 9 -8.11 -3.92 -41.26
C LEU A 9 -8.82 -3.47 -39.98
N LEU A 10 -9.60 -4.38 -39.38
CA LEU A 10 -10.07 -4.23 -38.05
C LEU A 10 -8.86 -4.31 -37.13
N ILE A 11 -8.24 -3.16 -36.90
CA ILE A 11 -7.35 -3.01 -35.76
C ILE A 11 -8.27 -3.11 -34.55
N ALA A 12 -8.40 -4.31 -34.01
CA ALA A 12 -8.92 -4.47 -32.67
C ALA A 12 -7.93 -3.75 -31.77
N GLY A 13 -8.19 -2.46 -31.52
CA GLY A 13 -7.50 -1.74 -30.48
C GLY A 13 -7.71 -2.50 -29.20
N LEU A 14 -6.70 -3.22 -28.76
CA LEU A 14 -6.63 -3.66 -27.38
C LEU A 14 -6.61 -2.38 -26.55
N SER A 15 -7.81 -1.92 -26.21
CA SER A 15 -7.94 -0.97 -25.16
C SER A 15 -7.51 -1.71 -23.89
N PHE A 16 -6.21 -1.60 -23.55
CA PHE A 16 -5.82 -1.79 -22.19
C PHE A 16 -6.54 -0.70 -21.42
N SER A 17 -7.75 -1.00 -20.94
CA SER A 17 -8.23 -0.29 -19.80
C SER A 17 -7.15 -0.54 -18.76
N ALA A 18 -6.31 0.46 -18.53
CA ALA A 18 -5.52 0.53 -17.33
C ALA A 18 -6.53 0.70 -16.18
N GLN A 19 -7.28 -0.36 -15.93
CA GLN A 19 -7.87 -0.52 -14.64
C GLN A 19 -6.67 -0.51 -13.72
N ALA A 20 -6.53 0.58 -12.98
CA ALA A 20 -5.76 0.53 -11.77
C ALA A 20 -6.38 -0.59 -10.95
N GLN A 21 -6.09 -1.82 -11.32
CA GLN A 21 -6.36 -2.96 -10.47
C GLN A 21 -5.77 -2.58 -9.16
N SER A 22 -6.59 -2.57 -8.13
CA SER A 22 -6.14 -2.37 -6.78
C SER A 22 -4.90 -3.24 -6.59
N ARG A 23 -3.73 -2.61 -6.65
CA ARG A 23 -2.47 -3.29 -6.33
C ARG A 23 -2.42 -3.69 -4.86
N TRP A 24 -3.43 -3.27 -4.10
CA TRP A 24 -3.52 -3.46 -2.66
C TRP A 24 -4.23 -4.77 -2.35
N LYS A 25 -3.55 -5.63 -1.62
CA LYS A 25 -4.12 -6.88 -1.12
C LYS A 25 -4.53 -6.68 0.34
N ASP A 26 -5.78 -7.01 0.67
CA ASP A 26 -6.27 -7.01 2.05
C ASP A 26 -5.56 -8.09 2.86
N ILE A 27 -4.93 -7.72 3.96
CA ILE A 27 -4.18 -8.63 4.84
C ILE A 27 -4.72 -8.69 6.26
N GLY A 28 -5.82 -7.99 6.55
CA GLY A 28 -6.46 -8.04 7.84
C GLY A 28 -6.94 -6.68 8.33
N LYS A 29 -7.26 -6.62 9.60
CA LYS A 29 -7.76 -5.43 10.27
C LYS A 29 -7.00 -5.17 11.56
N THR A 30 -6.87 -3.88 11.90
CA THR A 30 -6.38 -3.47 13.22
C THR A 30 -7.44 -3.77 14.28
N SER A 31 -7.06 -3.69 15.55
CA SER A 31 -8.01 -3.87 16.67
C SER A 31 -9.13 -2.83 16.67
N SER A 32 -8.90 -1.65 16.09
CA SER A 32 -9.91 -0.59 15.92
C SER A 32 -10.80 -0.78 14.69
N GLY A 33 -10.60 -1.84 13.90
CA GLY A 33 -11.43 -2.18 12.74
C GLY A 33 -10.98 -1.55 11.42
N ASN A 34 -9.81 -0.93 11.38
CA ASN A 34 -9.25 -0.37 10.14
C ASN A 34 -8.68 -1.47 9.26
N SER A 35 -9.06 -1.51 7.99
CA SER A 35 -8.53 -2.48 7.03
C SER A 35 -7.08 -2.16 6.68
N VAL A 36 -6.26 -3.20 6.62
CA VAL A 36 -4.83 -3.12 6.29
C VAL A 36 -4.58 -3.85 4.97
N TYR A 37 -3.80 -3.22 4.12
CA TYR A 37 -3.46 -3.74 2.78
C TYR A 37 -1.95 -3.71 2.59
N VAL A 38 -1.45 -4.61 1.76
CA VAL A 38 -0.07 -4.58 1.29
C VAL A 38 -0.05 -4.51 -0.24
N ASP A 39 0.94 -3.80 -0.79
CA ASP A 39 1.25 -3.86 -2.21
C ASP A 39 2.20 -5.03 -2.46
N PRO A 40 1.73 -6.16 -3.06
CA PRO A 40 2.59 -7.34 -3.27
C PRO A 40 3.82 -7.04 -4.15
N ARG A 41 3.70 -6.07 -5.06
CA ARG A 41 4.81 -5.69 -5.95
C ARG A 41 5.93 -4.95 -5.22
N SER A 42 5.63 -4.39 -4.06
CA SER A 42 6.60 -3.64 -3.25
C SER A 42 7.44 -4.53 -2.34
N ILE A 43 7.06 -5.78 -2.16
CA ILE A 43 7.71 -6.69 -1.22
C ILE A 43 9.08 -7.09 -1.73
N LYS A 44 10.12 -6.74 -0.96
CA LYS A 44 11.52 -7.10 -1.24
C LYS A 44 12.16 -7.63 0.02
N THR A 45 12.92 -8.72 -0.11
CA THR A 45 13.65 -9.31 1.01
C THR A 45 15.13 -9.25 0.74
N VAL A 46 15.87 -8.63 1.66
CA VAL A 46 17.33 -8.52 1.61
C VAL A 46 17.87 -8.84 3.01
N ASN A 47 18.73 -9.83 3.11
CA ASN A 47 19.37 -10.24 4.37
C ASN A 47 18.36 -10.49 5.51
N GLY A 48 17.23 -11.12 5.20
CA GLY A 48 16.17 -11.40 6.18
C GLY A 48 15.29 -10.23 6.56
N ILE A 49 15.53 -9.05 5.98
CA ILE A 49 14.70 -7.85 6.17
C ILE A 49 13.74 -7.72 4.99
N ILE A 50 12.47 -7.60 5.30
CA ILE A 50 11.42 -7.39 4.30
C ILE A 50 11.07 -5.91 4.25
N THR A 51 11.14 -5.31 3.06
CA THR A 51 10.63 -3.96 2.82
C THR A 51 9.32 -4.07 2.05
N ALA A 52 8.31 -3.33 2.46
CA ALA A 52 7.00 -3.35 1.82
C ALA A 52 6.25 -2.03 2.02
N ARG A 53 5.34 -1.75 1.07
CA ARG A 53 4.35 -0.68 1.22
C ARG A 53 3.07 -1.25 1.81
N VAL A 54 2.59 -0.61 2.87
CA VAL A 54 1.40 -1.00 3.61
C VAL A 54 0.43 0.18 3.61
N ARG A 55 -0.85 -0.11 3.46
CA ARG A 55 -1.92 0.88 3.41
C ARG A 55 -2.95 0.60 4.48
N VAL A 56 -3.44 1.65 5.10
CA VAL A 56 -4.56 1.57 6.07
C VAL A 56 -5.72 2.41 5.55
N LYS A 57 -6.92 1.86 5.64
CA LYS A 57 -8.15 2.61 5.45
C LYS A 57 -8.77 2.88 6.80
N PHE A 58 -8.87 4.16 7.17
CA PHE A 58 -9.48 4.58 8.42
C PHE A 58 -11.00 4.56 8.33
N ASP A 59 -11.63 3.82 9.21
CA ASP A 59 -13.08 3.71 9.29
C ASP A 59 -13.52 3.79 10.77
N PRO A 60 -14.07 4.92 11.22
CA PRO A 60 -14.31 6.16 10.48
C PRO A 60 -13.02 6.94 10.21
N PRO A 61 -13.04 7.93 9.28
CA PRO A 61 -11.90 8.81 9.06
C PRO A 61 -11.50 9.54 10.34
N VAL A 62 -10.18 9.81 10.47
CA VAL A 62 -9.61 10.46 11.65
C VAL A 62 -9.55 11.96 11.44
N GLN A 63 -10.11 12.74 12.38
CA GLN A 63 -10.02 14.20 12.36
C GLN A 63 -8.71 14.63 13.01
N THR A 64 -7.95 15.47 12.32
CA THR A 64 -6.69 16.03 12.83
C THR A 64 -6.64 17.53 12.53
N PRO A 65 -5.75 18.28 13.22
CA PRO A 65 -5.55 19.72 12.90
C PRO A 65 -5.10 19.96 11.46
N GLN A 66 -4.44 18.97 10.82
CA GLN A 66 -3.97 19.06 9.43
C GLN A 66 -5.03 18.60 8.42
N GLY A 67 -6.21 18.21 8.87
CA GLY A 67 -7.29 17.72 8.04
C GLY A 67 -7.73 16.31 8.39
N GLN A 68 -8.70 15.80 7.64
CA GLN A 68 -9.25 14.47 7.84
C GLN A 68 -8.36 13.42 7.18
N TRP A 69 -7.96 12.39 7.92
CA TRP A 69 -7.26 11.23 7.37
C TRP A 69 -8.27 10.16 6.96
N THR A 70 -8.30 9.84 5.67
CA THR A 70 -9.14 8.75 5.15
C THR A 70 -8.33 7.48 4.94
N THR A 71 -7.09 7.61 4.48
CA THR A 71 -6.15 6.51 4.27
C THR A 71 -4.74 6.95 4.63
N SER A 72 -3.86 5.97 4.84
CA SER A 72 -2.42 6.21 4.95
C SER A 72 -1.64 5.14 4.20
N GLN A 73 -0.45 5.51 3.72
CA GLN A 73 0.49 4.57 3.12
C GLN A 73 1.83 4.68 3.84
N HIS A 74 2.44 3.53 4.10
CA HIS A 74 3.70 3.45 4.82
C HIS A 74 4.68 2.60 4.06
N LEU A 75 5.91 3.08 3.91
CA LEU A 75 7.03 2.27 3.47
C LEU A 75 7.80 1.83 4.72
N ALA A 76 7.85 0.53 4.97
CA ALA A 76 8.42 0.01 6.20
C ALA A 76 9.31 -1.20 5.95
N MET A 77 10.22 -1.42 6.89
CA MET A 77 11.11 -2.58 6.95
C MET A 77 10.71 -3.47 8.12
N PHE A 78 10.68 -4.76 7.87
CA PHE A 78 10.24 -5.77 8.84
C PHE A 78 11.37 -6.74 9.10
N ASP A 79 11.81 -6.84 10.36
CA ASP A 79 12.78 -7.82 10.81
C ASP A 79 12.03 -8.98 11.46
N CYS A 80 11.82 -10.05 10.69
CA CYS A 80 11.04 -11.19 11.16
C CYS A 80 11.71 -11.93 12.32
N ALA A 81 13.03 -12.00 12.33
CA ALA A 81 13.78 -12.67 13.40
C ALA A 81 13.60 -11.97 14.75
N LYS A 82 13.48 -10.65 14.75
CA LYS A 82 13.34 -9.84 15.96
C LYS A 82 11.92 -9.35 16.20
N SER A 83 10.97 -9.70 15.33
CA SER A 83 9.58 -9.22 15.38
C SER A 83 9.51 -7.69 15.52
N SER A 84 10.35 -6.99 14.78
CA SER A 84 10.46 -5.53 14.83
C SER A 84 10.24 -4.89 13.48
N ILE A 85 9.89 -3.61 13.51
CA ILE A 85 9.55 -2.82 12.34
C ILE A 85 10.23 -1.45 12.41
N ALA A 86 10.66 -0.95 11.27
CA ALA A 86 11.16 0.41 11.10
C ALA A 86 10.41 1.08 9.96
N VAL A 87 9.80 2.22 10.22
CA VAL A 87 9.03 2.97 9.21
C VAL A 87 9.94 4.00 8.56
N LYS A 88 10.07 3.91 7.23
CA LYS A 88 10.87 4.84 6.42
C LYS A 88 10.07 6.08 6.03
N GLU A 89 8.81 5.91 5.66
CA GLU A 89 7.96 6.99 5.19
C GLU A 89 6.50 6.68 5.53
N SER A 90 5.76 7.71 5.92
CA SER A 90 4.32 7.66 6.13
C SER A 90 3.65 8.82 5.42
N VAL A 91 2.61 8.53 4.66
CA VAL A 91 1.80 9.54 3.97
C VAL A 91 0.35 9.36 4.39
N TYR A 92 -0.25 10.42 4.90
CA TYR A 92 -1.65 10.45 5.31
C TYR A 92 -2.45 11.28 4.31
N TYR A 93 -3.53 10.71 3.80
CA TYR A 93 -4.33 11.31 2.74
C TYR A 93 -5.68 11.78 3.27
N THR A 94 -6.09 12.97 2.84
CA THR A 94 -7.48 13.41 2.95
C THR A 94 -8.30 12.79 1.82
N ASN A 95 -7.70 12.67 0.64
CA ASN A 95 -8.28 11.96 -0.51
C ASN A 95 -7.16 11.30 -1.31
N GLU A 96 -7.05 9.99 -1.19
CA GLU A 96 -6.00 9.22 -1.86
C GLU A 96 -6.19 9.21 -3.39
N LYS A 97 -7.43 9.14 -3.86
CA LYS A 97 -7.74 9.09 -5.30
C LYS A 97 -7.26 10.32 -6.05
N THR A 98 -7.33 11.49 -5.42
CA THR A 98 -6.87 12.76 -6.00
C THR A 98 -5.48 13.15 -5.52
N ASN A 99 -4.81 12.28 -4.78
CA ASN A 99 -3.49 12.49 -4.19
C ASN A 99 -3.43 13.73 -3.28
N GLN A 100 -4.52 14.01 -2.56
CA GLN A 100 -4.55 15.08 -1.56
C GLN A 100 -3.95 14.58 -0.25
N VAL A 101 -2.75 15.07 0.03
CA VAL A 101 -1.95 14.69 1.20
C VAL A 101 -2.24 15.64 2.35
N ALA A 102 -2.61 15.09 3.51
CA ALA A 102 -2.73 15.85 4.75
C ALA A 102 -1.39 16.00 5.47
N GLU A 103 -0.59 14.94 5.49
CA GLU A 103 0.70 14.92 6.18
C GLU A 103 1.63 13.89 5.55
N ARG A 104 2.93 14.23 5.48
CA ARG A 104 3.98 13.32 5.04
C ARG A 104 5.10 13.34 6.07
N LYS A 105 5.52 12.17 6.52
CA LYS A 105 6.65 11.99 7.43
C LYS A 105 7.71 11.11 6.77
N VAL A 106 8.95 11.58 6.75
CA VAL A 106 10.09 10.82 6.26
C VAL A 106 11.09 10.67 7.41
N ASN A 107 11.43 9.42 7.71
CA ASN A 107 12.45 9.10 8.71
C ASN A 107 13.79 8.86 8.01
N VAL A 108 14.70 9.79 8.13
CA VAL A 108 16.05 9.70 7.52
C VAL A 108 16.85 8.55 8.13
N GLN A 109 16.67 8.31 9.42
CA GLN A 109 17.31 7.21 10.16
C GLN A 109 16.22 6.40 10.87
N PRO A 110 15.50 5.54 10.15
CA PRO A 110 14.42 4.77 10.76
C PRO A 110 14.99 3.79 11.78
N GLY A 111 14.46 3.85 13.00
CA GLY A 111 14.80 2.92 14.08
C GLY A 111 13.82 1.77 14.15
N TYR A 112 14.32 0.57 14.44
CA TYR A 112 13.49 -0.59 14.69
C TYR A 112 12.88 -0.54 16.08
N GLY A 113 11.60 -0.90 16.15
CA GLY A 113 10.88 -1.05 17.40
C GLY A 113 9.90 -2.21 17.33
N PRO A 114 9.36 -2.63 18.47
CA PRO A 114 8.39 -3.73 18.52
C PRO A 114 7.09 -3.32 17.81
N ALA A 115 6.46 -4.27 17.14
CA ALA A 115 5.12 -4.08 16.61
C ALA A 115 4.11 -4.12 17.78
N LEU A 116 3.29 -3.08 17.90
CA LEU A 116 2.28 -3.01 18.95
C LEU A 116 1.11 -3.92 18.61
N LYS A 117 0.64 -4.67 19.60
CA LYS A 117 -0.48 -5.60 19.42
C LYS A 117 -1.72 -4.86 18.91
N GLY A 118 -2.35 -5.42 17.87
CA GLY A 118 -3.55 -4.86 17.26
C GLY A 118 -3.32 -3.66 16.36
N SER A 119 -2.06 -3.25 16.18
CA SER A 119 -1.70 -2.13 15.30
C SER A 119 -1.52 -2.59 13.83
N LEU A 120 -1.47 -1.61 12.95
CA LEU A 120 -1.04 -1.78 11.56
C LEU A 120 0.26 -2.59 11.47
N SER A 121 1.24 -2.25 12.29
CA SER A 121 2.55 -2.90 12.31
C SER A 121 2.45 -4.40 12.61
N GLN A 122 1.62 -4.78 13.57
CA GLN A 122 1.44 -6.18 13.93
C GLN A 122 0.75 -6.96 12.80
N VAL A 123 -0.31 -6.39 12.20
CA VAL A 123 -1.02 -7.02 11.09
C VAL A 123 -0.06 -7.27 9.92
N ALA A 124 0.74 -6.26 9.55
CA ALA A 124 1.69 -6.36 8.45
C ALA A 124 2.83 -7.36 8.77
N LEU A 125 3.38 -7.29 9.97
CA LEU A 125 4.45 -8.19 10.42
C LEU A 125 3.99 -9.65 10.36
N ASP A 126 2.79 -9.95 10.89
CA ASP A 126 2.24 -11.31 10.90
C ASP A 126 2.03 -11.84 9.49
N TYR A 127 1.55 -11.00 8.59
CA TYR A 127 1.35 -11.38 7.19
C TYR A 127 2.66 -11.62 6.45
N LEU A 128 3.62 -10.69 6.57
CA LEU A 128 4.88 -10.73 5.83
C LEU A 128 5.86 -11.78 6.39
N CYS A 129 5.79 -12.01 7.70
CA CYS A 129 6.69 -12.93 8.41
C CYS A 129 6.05 -14.31 8.63
N LYS A 130 5.13 -14.71 7.80
CA LYS A 130 4.54 -16.06 7.88
C LYS A 130 5.62 -17.13 7.81
N LYS A 131 5.65 -17.95 8.83
CA LYS A 131 6.51 -19.13 8.88
C LYS A 131 5.76 -20.34 8.35
#